data_51a37fc764c5d00286decea1c73ec742
#
_entry.id   51a37fc764c5d00286decea1c73ec742
#
_cell.length_a   1.000
_cell.length_b   1.000
_cell.length_c   1.000
_cell.angle_alpha   90.00
_cell.angle_beta   90.00
_cell.angle_gamma   90.00
#
_symmetry.space_group_name_H-M   'P 1'
#
loop_
_entity.id
_entity.type
_entity.pdbx_description
1 polymer ?
#
loop_
_entity_poly.entity_id
_entity_poly.type
_entity_poly.pdbx_seq_one_letter_code
_entity_poly.pdbx_strand_id
1 'polypeptide(L)'
;PFKNILITLGIDKRSIENEIQEAKESTNYHSTHKSGFHPVELTTYGMIQECITDYWYELQRDMLPENSNTSRVISKVKGREALHTVQFCNLTAIQIEAEPELIDNVIHATLNFQMPANEIEPIKDIESKTQEWIPRMNGEVIGLLKRIVSNLSIALDDKDKLGKLFTRYASHSERRFIKLIPNCSN
;
A
#
# COMPACT_ATOMS: atom_id res chain seq x y z
N PRO A 1 3.55 9.76 -17.46
CA PRO A 1 4.18 10.94 -16.84
C PRO A 1 5.59 10.67 -16.35
N PHE A 2 5.84 9.64 -15.53
CA PHE A 2 7.16 9.32 -14.92
C PHE A 2 8.27 9.11 -15.96
N LYS A 3 8.00 8.38 -17.05
CA LYS A 3 8.94 8.19 -18.15
C LYS A 3 9.47 9.53 -18.68
N ASN A 4 8.60 10.53 -18.85
CA ASN A 4 9.00 11.85 -19.34
C ASN A 4 9.85 12.60 -18.31
N ILE A 5 9.59 12.42 -17.01
CA ILE A 5 10.43 12.98 -15.94
C ILE A 5 11.85 12.39 -16.03
N LEU A 6 11.97 11.08 -16.11
CA LEU A 6 13.26 10.40 -16.23
C LEU A 6 14.05 10.86 -17.44
N ILE A 7 13.39 11.01 -18.61
CA ILE A 7 14.01 11.53 -19.83
C ILE A 7 14.49 12.99 -19.63
N THR A 8 13.70 13.82 -18.95
CA THR A 8 14.07 15.21 -18.63
C THR A 8 15.28 15.27 -17.70
N LEU A 9 15.45 14.27 -16.83
CA LEU A 9 16.61 14.10 -15.95
C LEU A 9 17.83 13.51 -16.66
N GLY A 10 17.76 13.29 -17.98
CA GLY A 10 18.88 12.81 -18.80
C GLY A 10 19.02 11.29 -18.89
N ILE A 11 18.03 10.54 -18.39
CA ILE A 11 18.06 9.08 -18.54
C ILE A 11 17.62 8.73 -19.97
N ASP A 12 18.42 7.87 -20.62
CA ASP A 12 18.15 7.47 -21.99
C ASP A 12 16.82 6.75 -22.14
N LYS A 13 16.04 7.16 -23.13
CA LYS A 13 14.71 6.59 -23.38
C LYS A 13 14.75 5.07 -23.65
N ARG A 14 15.76 4.60 -24.38
CA ARG A 14 15.91 3.17 -24.69
C ARG A 14 16.23 2.36 -23.45
N SER A 15 17.09 2.90 -22.56
CA SER A 15 17.38 2.27 -21.27
C SER A 15 16.12 2.04 -20.46
N ILE A 16 15.28 3.08 -20.34
CA ILE A 16 13.99 2.99 -19.61
C ILE A 16 13.07 1.93 -20.26
N GLU A 17 12.99 1.91 -21.58
CA GLU A 17 12.13 0.95 -22.31
C GLU A 17 12.62 -0.48 -22.16
N ASN A 18 13.93 -0.71 -22.19
CA ASN A 18 14.54 -2.01 -22.00
C ASN A 18 14.30 -2.53 -20.57
N GLU A 19 14.56 -1.70 -19.55
CA GLU A 19 14.31 -2.07 -18.15
C GLU A 19 12.84 -2.43 -17.89
N ILE A 20 11.90 -1.67 -18.48
CA ILE A 20 10.47 -1.98 -18.40
C ILE A 20 10.15 -3.32 -19.07
N GLN A 21 10.76 -3.60 -20.23
CA GLN A 21 10.53 -4.84 -20.96
C GLN A 21 11.13 -6.04 -20.21
N GLU A 22 12.35 -5.93 -19.71
CA GLU A 22 13.00 -6.93 -18.87
C GLU A 22 12.17 -7.23 -17.61
N ALA A 23 11.69 -6.18 -16.94
CA ALA A 23 10.80 -6.34 -15.78
C ALA A 23 9.53 -7.10 -16.15
N LYS A 24 8.90 -6.81 -17.29
CA LYS A 24 7.70 -7.52 -17.75
C LYS A 24 7.98 -8.99 -18.08
N GLU A 25 9.10 -9.28 -18.71
CA GLU A 25 9.48 -10.64 -19.11
C GLU A 25 9.93 -11.49 -17.93
N SER A 26 10.62 -10.88 -16.95
CA SER A 26 11.07 -11.57 -15.73
C SER A 26 9.95 -11.81 -14.73
N THR A 27 8.85 -11.07 -14.87
CA THR A 27 7.75 -11.13 -13.90
C THR A 27 6.68 -12.10 -14.39
N ASN A 28 6.52 -13.21 -13.72
CA ASN A 28 5.37 -14.10 -13.90
C ASN A 28 4.13 -13.52 -13.16
N TYR A 29 3.86 -12.24 -13.42
CA TYR A 29 2.85 -11.45 -12.70
C TYR A 29 1.43 -12.04 -12.80
N HIS A 30 1.18 -12.88 -13.80
CA HIS A 30 -0.09 -13.56 -13.98
C HIS A 30 -0.21 -14.84 -13.16
N SER A 31 0.86 -15.26 -12.53
CA SER A 31 0.94 -16.61 -12.01
C SER A 31 0.46 -16.74 -10.60
N THR A 32 -0.27 -15.85 -9.97
CA THR A 32 -0.81 -16.63 -8.89
C THR A 32 -0.98 -16.14 -7.49
N HIS A 33 -0.40 -15.05 -7.12
CA HIS A 33 -0.53 -14.67 -5.70
C HIS A 33 -1.97 -14.43 -5.25
N LYS A 34 -2.86 -14.19 -6.21
CA LYS A 34 -4.25 -13.83 -5.93
C LYS A 34 -5.27 -14.81 -6.49
N SER A 35 -4.80 -15.90 -7.10
CA SER A 35 -5.71 -16.99 -7.49
C SER A 35 -6.15 -17.73 -6.23
N GLY A 36 -7.40 -17.63 -5.86
CA GLY A 36 -7.96 -18.21 -4.65
C GLY A 36 -8.26 -17.20 -3.53
N PHE A 37 -7.89 -15.92 -3.70
CA PHE A 37 -8.34 -14.90 -2.78
C PHE A 37 -9.84 -14.61 -2.94
N HIS A 38 -10.52 -14.46 -1.82
CA HIS A 38 -11.88 -13.95 -1.82
C HIS A 38 -11.90 -12.50 -2.34
N PRO A 39 -12.96 -12.04 -3.04
CA PRO A 39 -13.03 -10.65 -3.51
C PRO A 39 -12.76 -9.58 -2.43
N VAL A 40 -13.17 -9.81 -1.19
CA VAL A 40 -12.89 -8.91 -0.07
C VAL A 40 -11.41 -8.85 0.27
N GLU A 41 -10.66 -9.93 0.10
CA GLU A 41 -9.20 -9.93 0.30
C GLU A 41 -8.52 -9.08 -0.76
N LEU A 42 -8.99 -9.16 -2.01
CA LEU A 42 -8.45 -8.34 -3.11
C LEU A 42 -8.71 -6.84 -2.89
N THR A 43 -9.90 -6.47 -2.44
CA THR A 43 -10.22 -5.06 -2.16
C THR A 43 -9.46 -4.55 -0.94
N THR A 44 -9.29 -5.37 0.10
CA THR A 44 -8.46 -5.05 1.27
C THR A 44 -7.00 -4.87 0.87
N TYR A 45 -6.48 -5.77 0.05
CA TYR A 45 -5.11 -5.68 -0.47
C TYR A 45 -4.91 -4.39 -1.26
N GLY A 46 -5.83 -4.08 -2.20
CA GLY A 46 -5.79 -2.85 -2.98
C GLY A 46 -5.82 -1.60 -2.08
N MET A 47 -6.70 -1.57 -1.09
CA MET A 47 -6.78 -0.46 -0.13
C MET A 47 -5.45 -0.21 0.59
N ILE A 48 -4.78 -1.26 1.06
CA ILE A 48 -3.49 -1.14 1.75
C ILE A 48 -2.41 -0.65 0.77
N GLN A 49 -2.35 -1.24 -0.42
CA GLN A 49 -1.39 -0.85 -1.46
C GLN A 49 -1.52 0.62 -1.83
N GLU A 50 -2.73 1.09 -2.13
CA GLU A 50 -2.97 2.47 -2.53
C GLU A 50 -2.70 3.46 -1.37
N CYS A 51 -2.98 3.06 -0.14
CA CYS A 51 -2.63 3.85 1.05
C CYS A 51 -1.10 4.01 1.19
N ILE A 52 -0.33 2.96 0.93
CA ILE A 52 1.14 2.99 0.95
C ILE A 52 1.67 3.91 -0.15
N THR A 53 1.14 3.78 -1.37
CA THR A 53 1.57 4.59 -2.51
C THR A 53 1.18 6.06 -2.36
N ASP A 54 -0.01 6.37 -1.82
CA ASP A 54 -0.41 7.74 -1.47
C ASP A 54 0.59 8.39 -0.50
N TYR A 55 0.94 7.69 0.57
CA TYR A 55 1.91 8.18 1.56
C TYR A 55 3.30 8.36 0.94
N TRP A 56 3.74 7.43 0.10
CA TRP A 56 5.00 7.52 -0.62
C TRP A 56 5.08 8.74 -1.52
N TYR A 57 4.03 9.00 -2.30
CA TYR A 57 3.97 10.18 -3.16
C TYR A 57 3.88 11.49 -2.36
N GLU A 58 3.29 11.48 -1.16
CA GLU A 58 3.31 12.62 -0.26
C GLU A 58 4.74 12.98 0.13
N LEU A 59 5.51 12.01 0.60
CA LEU A 59 6.90 12.22 0.99
C LEU A 59 7.76 12.69 -0.19
N GLN A 60 7.59 12.11 -1.37
CA GLN A 60 8.30 12.54 -2.57
C GLN A 60 7.96 13.98 -2.96
N ARG A 61 6.69 14.35 -2.90
CA ARG A 61 6.24 15.72 -3.19
C ARG A 61 6.90 16.72 -2.25
N ASP A 62 6.95 16.41 -0.98
CA ASP A 62 7.44 17.31 0.07
C ASP A 62 8.97 17.52 0.00
N MET A 63 9.69 16.65 -0.70
CA MET A 63 11.11 16.80 -1.02
C MET A 63 11.37 17.72 -2.23
N LEU A 64 10.36 18.04 -3.02
CA LEU A 64 10.52 18.77 -4.28
C LEU A 64 10.27 20.27 -4.07
N PRO A 65 10.89 21.13 -4.90
CA PRO A 65 10.58 22.55 -4.89
C PRO A 65 9.08 22.77 -5.10
N GLU A 66 8.50 23.62 -4.26
CA GLU A 66 7.10 23.99 -4.34
C GLU A 66 6.77 24.51 -5.75
N ASN A 67 5.62 24.10 -6.28
CA ASN A 67 5.16 24.50 -7.62
C ASN A 67 6.03 24.05 -8.81
N SER A 68 7.04 23.20 -8.63
CA SER A 68 7.76 22.59 -9.75
C SER A 68 6.81 21.71 -10.60
N ASN A 69 7.14 21.53 -11.87
CA ASN A 69 6.36 20.65 -12.75
C ASN A 69 6.30 19.22 -12.21
N THR A 70 7.40 18.74 -11.64
CA THR A 70 7.50 17.40 -11.03
C THR A 70 6.59 17.29 -9.81
N SER A 71 6.60 18.30 -8.90
CA SER A 71 5.70 18.34 -7.74
C SER A 71 4.23 18.32 -8.17
N ARG A 72 3.86 19.05 -9.23
CA ARG A 72 2.49 19.04 -9.77
C ARG A 72 2.08 17.66 -10.33
N VAL A 73 2.99 16.97 -11.02
CA VAL A 73 2.72 15.61 -11.53
C VAL A 73 2.53 14.65 -10.36
N ILE A 74 3.42 14.66 -9.38
CA ILE A 74 3.34 13.78 -8.20
C ILE A 74 2.06 14.07 -7.42
N SER A 75 1.67 15.34 -7.23
CA SER A 75 0.42 15.70 -6.56
C SER A 75 -0.82 15.13 -7.27
N LYS A 76 -0.83 15.11 -8.61
CA LYS A 76 -1.93 14.51 -9.36
C LYS A 76 -1.98 12.99 -9.21
N VAL A 77 -0.84 12.31 -9.21
CA VAL A 77 -0.78 10.86 -9.00
C VAL A 77 -1.23 10.55 -7.58
N LYS A 78 -0.65 11.22 -6.57
CA LYS A 78 -1.07 11.10 -5.16
C LYS A 78 -2.60 11.23 -5.00
N GLY A 79 -3.20 12.23 -5.61
CA GLY A 79 -4.66 12.42 -5.54
C GLY A 79 -5.47 11.26 -6.13
N ARG A 80 -4.92 10.52 -7.09
CA ARG A 80 -5.54 9.30 -7.62
C ARG A 80 -5.41 8.13 -6.66
N GLU A 81 -4.24 7.93 -6.06
CA GLU A 81 -4.02 6.86 -5.08
C GLU A 81 -4.91 7.05 -3.84
N ALA A 82 -5.07 8.30 -3.37
CA ALA A 82 -6.01 8.63 -2.31
C ALA A 82 -7.46 8.27 -2.69
N LEU A 83 -7.87 8.55 -3.93
CA LEU A 83 -9.19 8.18 -4.44
C LEU A 83 -9.37 6.67 -4.51
N HIS A 84 -8.36 5.95 -5.03
CA HIS A 84 -8.38 4.48 -5.09
C HIS A 84 -8.48 3.87 -3.69
N THR A 85 -7.73 4.41 -2.71
CA THR A 85 -7.83 3.99 -1.30
C THR A 85 -9.28 4.06 -0.81
N VAL A 86 -9.96 5.19 -1.05
CA VAL A 86 -11.37 5.36 -0.65
C VAL A 86 -12.30 4.38 -1.40
N GLN A 87 -12.07 4.17 -2.70
CA GLN A 87 -12.86 3.24 -3.49
C GLN A 87 -12.73 1.80 -2.98
N PHE A 88 -11.51 1.33 -2.73
CA PHE A 88 -11.28 0.00 -2.18
C PHE A 88 -11.82 -0.14 -0.75
N CYS A 89 -11.70 0.90 0.08
CA CYS A 89 -12.28 0.93 1.41
C CYS A 89 -13.81 0.73 1.34
N ASN A 90 -14.50 1.46 0.47
CA ASN A 90 -15.94 1.34 0.28
C ASN A 90 -16.34 -0.04 -0.26
N LEU A 91 -15.58 -0.58 -1.22
CA LEU A 91 -15.83 -1.93 -1.76
C LEU A 91 -15.66 -3.01 -0.70
N THR A 92 -14.68 -2.88 0.20
CA THR A 92 -14.50 -3.77 1.33
C THR A 92 -15.66 -3.65 2.32
N ALA A 93 -16.09 -2.43 2.64
CA ALA A 93 -17.20 -2.17 3.55
C ALA A 93 -18.52 -2.78 3.04
N ILE A 94 -18.84 -2.59 1.76
CA ILE A 94 -20.07 -3.15 1.15
C ILE A 94 -20.08 -4.68 1.24
N GLN A 95 -18.95 -5.34 1.00
CA GLN A 95 -18.85 -6.80 1.10
C GLN A 95 -19.05 -7.28 2.55
N ILE A 96 -18.45 -6.58 3.53
CA ILE A 96 -18.61 -6.93 4.95
C ILE A 96 -20.04 -6.64 5.44
N GLU A 97 -20.69 -5.60 4.94
CA GLU A 97 -22.09 -5.32 5.25
C GLU A 97 -23.00 -6.45 4.76
N ALA A 98 -22.72 -6.98 3.56
CA ALA A 98 -23.47 -8.11 3.01
C ALA A 98 -23.17 -9.45 3.72
N GLU A 99 -21.92 -9.69 4.08
CA GLU A 99 -21.41 -10.93 4.65
C GLU A 99 -20.42 -10.62 5.79
N PRO A 100 -20.91 -10.39 7.05
CA PRO A 100 -20.06 -9.97 8.17
C PRO A 100 -18.93 -10.95 8.55
N GLU A 101 -19.06 -12.23 8.22
CA GLU A 101 -18.04 -13.26 8.42
C GLU A 101 -16.77 -13.03 7.58
N LEU A 102 -16.83 -12.24 6.51
CA LEU A 102 -15.68 -11.89 5.67
C LEU A 102 -14.63 -11.03 6.40
N ILE A 103 -14.91 -10.59 7.61
CA ILE A 103 -13.93 -9.91 8.46
C ILE A 103 -12.68 -10.75 8.67
N ASP A 104 -12.81 -12.07 8.80
CA ASP A 104 -11.66 -12.97 8.94
C ASP A 104 -10.76 -12.92 7.68
N ASN A 105 -11.34 -12.79 6.50
CA ASN A 105 -10.61 -12.61 5.24
C ASN A 105 -9.89 -11.26 5.15
N VAL A 106 -10.52 -10.18 5.65
CA VAL A 106 -9.87 -8.85 5.72
C VAL A 106 -8.62 -8.90 6.58
N ILE A 107 -8.70 -9.57 7.74
CA ILE A 107 -7.58 -9.73 8.65
C ILE A 107 -6.49 -10.58 8.02
N HIS A 108 -6.87 -11.70 7.39
CA HIS A 108 -5.93 -12.56 6.67
C HIS A 108 -5.18 -11.77 5.59
N ALA A 109 -5.88 -11.02 4.74
CA ALA A 109 -5.27 -10.18 3.72
C ALA A 109 -4.33 -9.12 4.30
N THR A 110 -4.71 -8.52 5.44
CA THR A 110 -3.90 -7.50 6.10
C THR A 110 -2.61 -8.06 6.68
N LEU A 111 -2.68 -9.21 7.35
CA LEU A 111 -1.52 -9.84 7.99
C LEU A 111 -0.56 -10.46 6.98
N ASN A 112 -1.06 -10.89 5.83
CA ASN A 112 -0.27 -11.49 4.75
C ASN A 112 0.00 -10.51 3.59
N PHE A 113 -0.20 -9.21 3.83
CA PHE A 113 0.07 -8.21 2.80
C PHE A 113 1.57 -8.17 2.45
N GLN A 114 1.84 -8.19 1.15
CA GLN A 114 3.17 -7.98 0.58
C GLN A 114 3.06 -7.02 -0.59
N MET A 115 4.01 -6.13 -0.73
CA MET A 115 4.04 -5.22 -1.88
C MET A 115 4.24 -6.02 -3.17
N PRO A 116 3.43 -5.77 -4.23
CA PRO A 116 3.57 -6.48 -5.51
C PRO A 116 4.97 -6.36 -6.13
N ALA A 117 5.65 -5.25 -5.83
CA ALA A 117 6.99 -5.00 -6.31
C ALA A 117 8.02 -6.05 -5.85
N ASN A 118 7.78 -6.74 -4.73
CA ASN A 118 8.66 -7.80 -4.24
C ASN A 118 8.74 -9.01 -5.20
N GLU A 119 7.76 -9.15 -6.10
CA GLU A 119 7.71 -10.22 -7.11
C GLU A 119 8.44 -9.85 -8.41
N ILE A 120 8.86 -8.61 -8.55
CA ILE A 120 9.55 -8.11 -9.74
C ILE A 120 11.04 -8.13 -9.47
N GLU A 121 11.78 -9.08 -10.07
CA GLU A 121 13.20 -9.31 -9.80
C GLU A 121 14.06 -8.04 -9.76
N PRO A 122 13.96 -7.09 -10.72
CA PRO A 122 14.77 -5.87 -10.68
C PRO A 122 14.52 -4.95 -9.48
N ILE A 123 13.39 -5.11 -8.79
CA ILE A 123 12.96 -4.24 -7.68
C ILE A 123 12.50 -5.03 -6.44
N LYS A 124 12.85 -6.32 -6.35
CA LYS A 124 12.46 -7.18 -5.21
C LYS A 124 12.90 -6.66 -3.85
N ASP A 125 13.96 -5.85 -3.81
CA ASP A 125 14.45 -5.23 -2.58
C ASP A 125 13.74 -3.91 -2.23
N ILE A 126 12.66 -3.55 -2.94
CA ILE A 126 12.00 -2.25 -2.79
C ILE A 126 11.46 -2.06 -1.36
N GLU A 127 11.05 -3.13 -0.69
CA GLU A 127 10.51 -3.04 0.66
C GLU A 127 11.60 -2.63 1.66
N SER A 128 12.79 -3.24 1.60
CA SER A 128 13.91 -2.85 2.46
C SER A 128 14.39 -1.43 2.14
N LYS A 129 14.46 -1.08 0.86
CA LYS A 129 14.77 0.28 0.41
C LYS A 129 13.72 1.29 0.88
N THR A 130 12.46 0.93 0.85
CA THR A 130 11.36 1.78 1.34
C THR A 130 11.50 2.07 2.82
N GLN A 131 11.81 1.06 3.64
CA GLN A 131 12.05 1.25 5.08
C GLN A 131 13.25 2.18 5.35
N GLU A 132 14.28 2.11 4.52
CA GLU A 132 15.44 2.99 4.61
C GLU A 132 15.11 4.44 4.15
N TRP A 133 14.31 4.59 3.10
CA TRP A 133 14.03 5.88 2.48
C TRP A 133 12.96 6.70 3.18
N ILE A 134 11.97 6.07 3.80
CA ILE A 134 10.92 6.78 4.55
C ILE A 134 11.53 7.77 5.56
N PRO A 135 12.46 7.36 6.46
CA PRO A 135 13.10 8.30 7.36
C PRO A 135 13.93 9.38 6.65
N ARG A 136 14.59 9.04 5.53
CA ARG A 136 15.37 10.02 4.74
C ARG A 136 14.48 11.10 4.11
N MET A 137 13.22 10.78 3.87
CA MET A 137 12.22 11.72 3.37
C MET A 137 11.41 12.39 4.49
N ASN A 138 11.92 12.38 5.72
CA ASN A 138 11.23 12.87 6.92
C ASN A 138 9.87 12.17 7.18
N GLY A 139 9.69 10.97 6.64
CA GLY A 139 8.50 10.17 6.86
C GLY A 139 8.65 9.28 8.10
N GLU A 140 7.50 8.84 8.62
CA GLU A 140 7.42 7.94 9.76
C GLU A 140 6.68 6.66 9.36
N VAL A 141 7.33 5.51 9.53
CA VAL A 141 6.67 4.19 9.30
C VAL A 141 5.42 4.05 10.16
N ILE A 142 5.47 4.54 11.41
CA ILE A 142 4.29 4.54 12.30
C ILE A 142 3.14 5.41 11.77
N GLY A 143 3.45 6.50 11.08
CA GLY A 143 2.46 7.34 10.40
C GLY A 143 1.72 6.59 9.30
N LEU A 144 2.44 5.81 8.49
CA LEU A 144 1.87 4.95 7.47
C LEU A 144 0.96 3.86 8.09
N LEU A 145 1.44 3.18 9.13
CA LEU A 145 0.65 2.16 9.83
C LEU A 145 -0.66 2.74 10.40
N LYS A 146 -0.61 3.94 10.99
CA LYS A 146 -1.81 4.63 11.47
C LYS A 146 -2.80 4.92 10.35
N ARG A 147 -2.34 5.29 9.16
CA ARG A 147 -3.21 5.51 7.98
C ARG A 147 -3.89 4.21 7.54
N ILE A 148 -3.13 3.11 7.44
CA ILE A 148 -3.68 1.79 7.09
C ILE A 148 -4.75 1.38 8.09
N VAL A 149 -4.46 1.45 9.38
CA VAL A 149 -5.40 1.12 10.45
C VAL A 149 -6.64 2.01 10.41
N SER A 150 -6.48 3.30 10.14
CA SER A 150 -7.61 4.22 10.01
C SER A 150 -8.54 3.82 8.86
N ASN A 151 -8.00 3.49 7.69
CA ASN A 151 -8.81 3.04 6.55
C ASN A 151 -9.51 1.70 6.83
N LEU A 152 -8.81 0.73 7.43
CA LEU A 152 -9.41 -0.52 7.88
C LEU A 152 -10.54 -0.29 8.88
N SER A 153 -10.36 0.62 9.84
CA SER A 153 -11.38 0.97 10.84
C SER A 153 -12.63 1.59 10.20
N ILE A 154 -12.47 2.37 9.13
CA ILE A 154 -13.59 2.93 8.36
C ILE A 154 -14.32 1.80 7.62
N ALA A 155 -13.59 0.91 6.95
CA ALA A 155 -14.17 -0.21 6.21
C ALA A 155 -14.95 -1.18 7.14
N LEU A 156 -14.47 -1.38 8.35
CA LEU A 156 -15.11 -2.29 9.32
C LEU A 156 -16.19 -1.62 10.18
N ASP A 157 -16.33 -0.31 10.12
CA ASP A 157 -17.24 0.53 10.96
C ASP A 157 -17.15 0.25 12.47
N ASP A 158 -16.04 -0.30 12.93
CA ASP A 158 -15.84 -0.66 14.33
C ASP A 158 -14.35 -0.80 14.70
N LYS A 159 -13.80 0.21 15.35
CA LYS A 159 -12.41 0.21 15.82
C LYS A 159 -12.12 -0.84 16.89
N ASP A 160 -13.08 -1.13 17.75
CA ASP A 160 -12.92 -2.11 18.83
C ASP A 160 -12.93 -3.53 18.28
N LYS A 161 -13.71 -3.76 17.23
CA LYS A 161 -13.80 -5.04 16.53
C LYS A 161 -12.48 -5.37 15.84
N LEU A 162 -11.88 -4.40 15.15
CA LEU A 162 -10.56 -4.56 14.53
C LEU A 162 -9.50 -4.96 15.56
N GLY A 163 -9.43 -4.27 16.69
CA GLY A 163 -8.50 -4.58 17.77
C GLY A 163 -8.66 -5.99 18.34
N LYS A 164 -9.87 -6.40 18.61
CA LYS A 164 -10.18 -7.75 19.12
C LYS A 164 -9.81 -8.84 18.13
N LEU A 165 -10.03 -8.59 16.83
CA LEU A 165 -9.72 -9.55 15.78
C LEU A 165 -8.22 -9.70 15.56
N PHE A 166 -7.46 -8.60 15.49
CA PHE A 166 -6.01 -8.66 15.45
C PHE A 166 -5.42 -9.38 16.65
N THR A 167 -5.96 -9.15 17.84
CA THR A 167 -5.53 -9.87 19.06
C THR A 167 -5.77 -11.38 18.94
N ARG A 168 -6.86 -11.79 18.31
CA ARG A 168 -7.20 -13.21 18.11
C ARG A 168 -6.28 -13.92 17.12
N TYR A 169 -5.94 -13.25 16.02
CA TYR A 169 -5.19 -13.87 14.90
C TYR A 169 -3.68 -13.58 14.89
N ALA A 170 -3.25 -12.57 15.61
CA ALA A 170 -1.83 -12.16 15.58
C ALA A 170 -0.91 -13.14 16.29
N SER A 171 0.16 -13.53 15.60
CA SER A 171 1.33 -14.19 16.20
C SER A 171 2.07 -13.24 17.17
N HIS A 172 3.07 -13.77 17.89
CA HIS A 172 3.83 -12.94 18.86
C HIS A 172 4.60 -11.78 18.19
N SER A 173 5.04 -11.94 16.96
CA SER A 173 5.68 -10.89 16.16
C SER A 173 4.68 -9.87 15.63
N GLU A 174 3.51 -10.31 15.26
CA GLU A 174 2.41 -9.50 14.74
C GLU A 174 1.73 -8.67 15.85
N ARG A 175 1.80 -9.09 17.10
CA ARG A 175 1.34 -8.31 18.26
C ARG A 175 2.07 -6.97 18.42
N ARG A 176 3.25 -6.82 17.84
CA ARG A 176 3.93 -5.53 17.77
C ARG A 176 3.17 -4.54 16.89
N PHE A 177 2.57 -5.03 15.81
CA PHE A 177 1.71 -4.23 14.93
C PHE A 177 0.45 -3.76 15.67
N ILE A 178 -0.18 -4.65 16.44
CA ILE A 178 -1.40 -4.36 17.20
C ILE A 178 -1.18 -3.27 18.26
N LYS A 179 -0.01 -3.25 18.91
CA LYS A 179 0.34 -2.19 19.89
C LYS A 179 0.41 -0.79 19.28
N LEU A 180 0.45 -0.68 17.95
CA LEU A 180 0.44 0.59 17.23
C LEU A 180 -0.98 1.08 16.95
N ILE A 181 -2.01 0.24 17.18
CA ILE A 181 -3.41 0.60 17.02
C ILE A 181 -3.87 1.26 18.33
N PRO A 182 -4.29 2.54 18.29
CA PRO A 182 -4.83 3.19 19.47
C PRO A 182 -6.03 2.39 20.00
N ASN A 183 -6.06 2.11 21.30
CA ASN A 183 -7.11 1.36 22.04
C ASN A 183 -7.04 -0.17 21.99
N CYS A 184 -6.00 -0.80 21.47
CA CYS A 184 -5.78 -2.24 21.61
C CYS A 184 -4.94 -2.61 22.85
N SER A 185 -4.70 -1.66 23.75
CA SER A 185 -3.87 -1.83 24.95
C SER A 185 -4.76 -2.02 26.20
N ASN A 186 -5.57 -3.09 26.23
CA ASN A 186 -6.18 -3.60 27.46
C ASN A 186 -6.12 -5.11 27.48
#